data_8e36ef0caf69a6f8e066246fe38ed97d
#
_entry.id   8e36ef0caf69a6f8e066246fe38ed97d
#
_cell.length_a   1.000
_cell.length_b   1.000
_cell.length_c   1.000
_cell.angle_alpha   90.00
_cell.angle_beta   90.00
_cell.angle_gamma   90.00
#
_symmetry.space_group_name_H-M   'P 1'
#
loop_
_entity.id
_entity.type
_entity.pdbx_description
1 polymer ?
#
loop_
_entity_poly.entity_id
_entity_poly.type
_entity_poly.pdbx_seq_one_letter_code
_entity_poly.pdbx_strand_id
1 'polypeptide(L)'
;NPFYPSPQRDNGYDISDYTAVNPVFGDMADFEEMVRVGKEHKIDFMLDMVLNHCSTEHEWFQKALAGDKYYQDFFFIQDQPTDWLSKFGGSAWAPFGDTGKYYLHLFDETQADLNWSNPNVRKELFKVVNFWRDKGVKGFRFDVINLIGKDEVLVDCPENEGKPAYTDKPIVHDYLRMMNEATFGSDDSFMTVGEMSST
;
A
#
# COMPACT_ATOMS: atom_id res chain seq x y z
N ASN A 1 10.37 -4.67 8.97
CA ASN A 1 10.25 -3.34 8.34
C ASN A 1 10.41 -3.46 6.83
N PRO A 2 9.79 -2.58 6.05
CA PRO A 2 10.01 -2.51 4.62
C PRO A 2 11.49 -2.23 4.29
N PHE A 3 11.96 -2.81 3.20
CA PHE A 3 13.34 -2.62 2.70
C PHE A 3 13.35 -2.09 1.26
N TYR A 4 12.20 -1.70 0.76
CA TYR A 4 12.03 -1.12 -0.58
C TYR A 4 12.61 0.30 -0.66
N PRO A 5 12.91 0.82 -1.85
CA PRO A 5 13.20 2.24 -2.04
C PRO A 5 12.13 3.12 -1.41
N SER A 6 12.57 4.09 -0.64
CA SER A 6 11.71 4.99 0.13
C SER A 6 12.45 6.29 0.44
N PRO A 7 11.79 7.45 0.40
CA PRO A 7 12.31 8.70 0.93
C PRO A 7 12.54 8.71 2.45
N GLN A 8 12.10 7.66 3.15
CA GLN A 8 12.27 7.48 4.60
C GLN A 8 11.56 8.53 5.46
N ARG A 9 10.45 9.08 4.98
CA ARG A 9 9.60 10.01 5.74
C ARG A 9 8.89 9.30 6.88
N ASP A 10 8.53 8.02 6.64
CA ASP A 10 7.90 7.14 7.61
C ASP A 10 8.67 5.81 7.71
N ASN A 11 9.99 5.88 7.97
CA ASN A 11 10.85 4.73 8.26
C ASN A 11 10.74 3.56 7.24
N GLY A 12 10.47 3.87 5.97
CA GLY A 12 10.36 2.90 4.89
C GLY A 12 8.93 2.53 4.51
N TYR A 13 7.92 2.95 5.27
CA TYR A 13 6.51 2.70 4.94
C TYR A 13 5.96 3.63 3.83
N ASP A 14 6.71 4.64 3.44
CA ASP A 14 6.50 5.49 2.27
C ASP A 14 7.25 4.93 1.06
N ILE A 15 6.73 3.84 0.46
CA ILE A 15 7.39 3.08 -0.60
C ILE A 15 7.34 3.84 -1.93
N SER A 16 8.50 4.08 -2.55
CA SER A 16 8.62 4.73 -3.87
C SER A 16 8.82 3.76 -5.04
N ASP A 17 9.25 2.51 -4.76
CA ASP A 17 9.30 1.42 -5.74
C ASP A 17 9.08 0.08 -5.02
N TYR A 18 8.02 -0.63 -5.37
CA TYR A 18 7.66 -1.90 -4.76
C TYR A 18 8.50 -3.10 -5.22
N THR A 19 9.27 -2.97 -6.30
CA THR A 19 9.94 -4.09 -6.97
C THR A 19 11.45 -4.02 -6.94
N ALA A 20 11.99 -3.15 -6.10
CA ALA A 20 13.42 -2.98 -5.90
C ALA A 20 13.82 -3.09 -4.42
N VAL A 21 15.10 -3.28 -4.17
CA VAL A 21 15.71 -3.20 -2.85
C VAL A 21 16.28 -1.79 -2.66
N ASN A 22 16.09 -1.20 -1.48
CA ASN A 22 16.68 0.09 -1.17
C ASN A 22 18.21 -0.04 -1.17
N PRO A 23 18.93 0.79 -1.94
CA PRO A 23 20.40 0.71 -2.05
C PRO A 23 21.18 0.80 -0.73
N VAL A 24 20.52 1.31 0.34
CA VAL A 24 21.13 1.32 1.69
C VAL A 24 21.28 -0.09 2.25
N PHE A 25 20.45 -1.03 1.84
CA PHE A 25 20.46 -2.43 2.32
C PHE A 25 21.12 -3.39 1.36
N GLY A 26 21.43 -2.97 0.14
CA GLY A 26 21.97 -3.82 -0.91
C GLY A 26 21.20 -3.70 -2.22
N ASP A 27 21.26 -4.75 -3.02
CA ASP A 27 20.56 -4.84 -4.30
C ASP A 27 19.74 -6.12 -4.42
N MET A 28 19.15 -6.36 -5.59
CA MET A 28 18.34 -7.54 -5.84
C MET A 28 19.16 -8.83 -5.78
N ALA A 29 20.43 -8.80 -6.14
CA ALA A 29 21.32 -9.97 -6.07
C ALA A 29 21.59 -10.35 -4.60
N ASP A 30 21.78 -9.37 -3.73
CA ASP A 30 21.93 -9.60 -2.29
C ASP A 30 20.66 -10.22 -1.69
N PHE A 31 19.48 -9.74 -2.12
CA PHE A 31 18.19 -10.33 -1.69
C PHE A 31 18.04 -11.77 -2.16
N GLU A 32 18.34 -12.07 -3.42
CA GLU A 32 18.25 -13.43 -3.98
C GLU A 32 19.24 -14.38 -3.29
N GLU A 33 20.43 -13.91 -2.97
CA GLU A 33 21.42 -14.67 -2.21
C GLU A 33 20.94 -14.94 -0.77
N MET A 34 20.36 -13.94 -0.11
CA MET A 34 19.74 -14.13 1.22
C MET A 34 18.67 -15.21 1.20
N VAL A 35 17.78 -15.20 0.21
CA VAL A 35 16.72 -16.22 0.06
C VAL A 35 17.34 -17.61 -0.21
N ARG A 36 18.36 -17.67 -1.06
CA ARG A 36 19.08 -18.93 -1.38
C ARG A 36 19.72 -19.54 -0.13
N VAL A 37 20.47 -18.72 0.62
CA VAL A 37 21.13 -19.17 1.85
C VAL A 37 20.11 -19.55 2.92
N GLY A 38 19.02 -18.78 3.05
CA GLY A 38 17.93 -19.11 3.96
C GLY A 38 17.36 -20.51 3.72
N LYS A 39 17.12 -20.87 2.46
CA LYS A 39 16.64 -22.21 2.09
C LYS A 39 17.61 -23.33 2.51
N GLU A 40 18.92 -23.13 2.37
CA GLU A 40 19.93 -24.10 2.82
C GLU A 40 19.87 -24.32 4.34
N HIS A 41 19.49 -23.26 5.09
CA HIS A 41 19.33 -23.31 6.54
C HIS A 41 17.89 -23.59 7.00
N LYS A 42 16.96 -23.92 6.08
CA LYS A 42 15.54 -24.15 6.36
C LYS A 42 14.85 -22.94 6.99
N ILE A 43 15.23 -21.75 6.53
CA ILE A 43 14.64 -20.47 6.93
C ILE A 43 13.88 -19.90 5.74
N ASP A 44 12.59 -19.64 5.93
CA ASP A 44 11.76 -18.92 4.98
C ASP A 44 11.61 -17.46 5.40
N PHE A 45 11.42 -16.58 4.41
CA PHE A 45 11.29 -15.15 4.65
C PHE A 45 9.84 -14.69 4.50
N MET A 46 9.42 -13.86 5.43
CA MET A 46 8.17 -13.10 5.38
C MET A 46 8.51 -11.62 5.19
N LEU A 47 7.93 -11.01 4.16
CA LEU A 47 8.14 -9.59 3.87
C LEU A 47 7.00 -8.73 4.40
N ASP A 48 7.35 -7.53 4.80
CA ASP A 48 6.39 -6.46 5.11
C ASP A 48 5.86 -5.88 3.80
N MET A 49 4.54 -5.83 3.63
CA MET A 49 3.88 -5.41 2.38
C MET A 49 2.88 -4.29 2.67
N VAL A 50 3.20 -3.10 2.23
CA VAL A 50 2.42 -1.88 2.45
C VAL A 50 1.54 -1.62 1.23
N LEU A 51 0.28 -2.00 1.28
CA LEU A 51 -0.63 -1.95 0.14
C LEU A 51 -1.75 -0.91 0.28
N ASN A 52 -1.87 -0.25 1.44
CA ASN A 52 -2.85 0.81 1.63
C ASN A 52 -2.48 2.11 0.93
N HIS A 53 -1.20 2.42 0.85
CA HIS A 53 -0.67 3.68 0.33
C HIS A 53 0.70 3.48 -0.31
N CYS A 54 1.15 4.46 -1.08
CA CYS A 54 2.53 4.53 -1.56
C CYS A 54 3.08 5.95 -1.38
N SER A 55 4.39 6.10 -1.50
CA SER A 55 5.04 7.40 -1.48
C SER A 55 4.50 8.32 -2.58
N THR A 56 4.41 9.62 -2.29
CA THR A 56 4.18 10.62 -3.34
C THR A 56 5.34 10.69 -4.35
N GLU A 57 6.50 10.11 -4.04
CA GLU A 57 7.61 9.94 -5.00
C GLU A 57 7.47 8.68 -5.86
N HIS A 58 6.47 7.81 -5.61
CA HIS A 58 6.21 6.66 -6.45
C HIS A 58 5.82 7.07 -7.88
N GLU A 59 6.29 6.31 -8.87
CA GLU A 59 6.02 6.58 -10.29
C GLU A 59 4.52 6.77 -10.58
N TRP A 60 3.64 6.03 -9.95
CA TRP A 60 2.19 6.16 -10.13
C TRP A 60 1.69 7.53 -9.72
N PHE A 61 2.12 8.05 -8.57
CA PHE A 61 1.70 9.37 -8.10
C PHE A 61 2.32 10.48 -8.95
N GLN A 62 3.57 10.34 -9.37
CA GLN A 62 4.23 11.31 -10.23
C GLN A 62 3.55 11.41 -11.61
N LYS A 63 3.13 10.28 -12.19
CA LYS A 63 2.33 10.27 -13.44
C LYS A 63 0.95 10.88 -13.23
N ALA A 64 0.30 10.63 -12.09
CA ALA A 64 -0.96 11.26 -11.75
C ALA A 64 -0.83 12.79 -11.66
N LEU A 65 0.22 13.29 -11.01
CA LEU A 65 0.53 14.73 -10.93
C LEU A 65 0.82 15.34 -12.32
N ALA A 66 1.46 14.58 -13.21
CA ALA A 66 1.72 14.99 -14.59
C ALA A 66 0.46 15.04 -15.46
N GLY A 67 -0.70 14.66 -14.93
CA GLY A 67 -1.99 14.74 -15.61
C GLY A 67 -2.47 13.46 -16.25
N ASP A 68 -1.78 12.33 -16.07
CA ASP A 68 -2.21 11.03 -16.57
C ASP A 68 -3.44 10.54 -15.79
N LYS A 69 -4.59 10.52 -16.47
CA LYS A 69 -5.88 10.18 -15.87
C LYS A 69 -5.95 8.72 -15.39
N TYR A 70 -5.26 7.82 -16.09
CA TYR A 70 -5.21 6.41 -15.68
C TYR A 70 -4.59 6.29 -14.27
N TYR A 71 -3.51 7.02 -14.00
CA TYR A 71 -2.87 7.03 -12.69
C TYR A 71 -3.55 7.94 -11.68
N GLN A 72 -4.30 8.98 -12.11
CA GLN A 72 -5.14 9.76 -11.19
C GLN A 72 -6.20 8.88 -10.52
N ASP A 73 -6.77 7.92 -11.26
CA ASP A 73 -7.76 6.96 -10.73
C ASP A 73 -7.15 5.94 -9.75
N PHE A 74 -5.81 5.92 -9.57
CA PHE A 74 -5.15 5.08 -8.56
C PHE A 74 -5.28 5.64 -7.15
N PHE A 75 -5.61 6.91 -7.02
CA PHE A 75 -5.68 7.63 -5.77
C PHE A 75 -7.07 8.22 -5.54
N PHE A 76 -7.38 8.52 -4.30
CA PHE A 76 -8.58 9.28 -3.97
C PHE A 76 -8.28 10.77 -4.15
N ILE A 77 -8.77 11.36 -5.24
CA ILE A 77 -8.58 12.77 -5.60
C ILE A 77 -9.95 13.42 -5.75
N GLN A 78 -10.21 14.50 -5.03
CA GLN A 78 -11.49 15.21 -5.08
C GLN A 78 -11.33 16.73 -4.97
N ASP A 79 -12.39 17.48 -5.36
CA ASP A 79 -12.35 18.95 -5.41
C ASP A 79 -12.43 19.59 -4.02
N GLN A 80 -13.04 18.91 -3.05
CA GLN A 80 -13.16 19.40 -1.68
C GLN A 80 -12.72 18.31 -0.71
N PRO A 81 -11.87 18.62 0.29
CA PRO A 81 -11.53 17.66 1.33
C PRO A 81 -12.74 17.34 2.20
N THR A 82 -12.78 16.13 2.75
CA THR A 82 -13.70 15.79 3.84
C THR A 82 -13.11 16.25 5.19
N ASP A 83 -13.89 16.09 6.24
CA ASP A 83 -13.48 16.40 7.62
C ASP A 83 -12.57 15.36 8.28
N TRP A 84 -12.10 14.35 7.52
CA TRP A 84 -11.26 13.27 8.06
C TRP A 84 -9.90 13.78 8.52
N LEU A 85 -9.42 13.19 9.62
CA LEU A 85 -8.09 13.49 10.15
C LEU A 85 -7.09 12.37 9.84
N SER A 86 -5.85 12.76 9.61
CA SER A 86 -4.72 11.84 9.51
C SER A 86 -4.44 11.17 10.85
N LYS A 87 -3.99 9.94 10.82
CA LYS A 87 -3.53 9.20 12.01
C LYS A 87 -2.31 9.85 12.68
N PHE A 88 -1.59 10.69 11.96
CA PHE A 88 -0.47 11.48 12.47
C PHE A 88 -0.89 12.90 12.88
N GLY A 89 -2.19 13.21 12.79
CA GLY A 89 -2.77 14.51 13.13
C GLY A 89 -2.91 15.44 11.94
N GLY A 90 -3.80 16.41 12.07
CA GLY A 90 -4.14 17.33 10.98
C GLY A 90 -5.12 16.71 9.97
N SER A 91 -5.35 17.41 8.87
CA SER A 91 -6.22 16.93 7.79
C SER A 91 -5.68 15.64 7.17
N ALA A 92 -6.57 14.72 6.77
CA ALA A 92 -6.21 13.57 5.94
C ALA A 92 -6.11 13.92 4.44
N TRP A 93 -6.13 15.19 4.09
CA TRP A 93 -6.13 15.68 2.72
C TRP A 93 -5.03 16.71 2.50
N ALA A 94 -4.27 16.54 1.43
CA ALA A 94 -3.24 17.48 1.00
C ALA A 94 -3.51 17.96 -0.44
N PRO A 95 -3.04 19.17 -0.81
CA PRO A 95 -3.21 19.68 -2.15
C PRO A 95 -2.58 18.79 -3.21
N PHE A 96 -3.32 18.50 -4.27
CA PHE A 96 -2.84 17.70 -5.41
C PHE A 96 -2.18 18.63 -6.45
N GLY A 97 -0.93 18.97 -6.22
CA GLY A 97 -0.21 19.95 -7.03
C GLY A 97 -0.94 21.30 -7.09
N ASP A 98 -0.86 21.96 -8.23
CA ASP A 98 -1.53 23.26 -8.49
C ASP A 98 -2.93 23.08 -9.15
N THR A 99 -3.55 21.92 -8.99
CA THR A 99 -4.82 21.58 -9.67
C THR A 99 -6.06 22.15 -8.99
N GLY A 100 -5.94 22.62 -7.75
CA GLY A 100 -7.06 23.02 -6.90
C GLY A 100 -7.82 21.83 -6.29
N LYS A 101 -7.32 20.60 -6.48
CA LYS A 101 -7.86 19.37 -5.90
C LYS A 101 -7.02 18.90 -4.73
N TYR A 102 -7.51 17.87 -4.05
CA TYR A 102 -6.87 17.27 -2.88
C TYR A 102 -6.80 15.77 -3.04
N TYR A 103 -5.72 15.15 -2.52
CA TYR A 103 -5.60 13.70 -2.42
C TYR A 103 -5.66 13.24 -0.97
N LEU A 104 -6.16 12.03 -0.77
CA LEU A 104 -6.25 11.40 0.56
C LEU A 104 -4.91 10.85 1.01
N HIS A 105 -4.57 11.09 2.28
CA HIS A 105 -3.47 10.45 3.00
C HIS A 105 -3.88 10.17 4.44
N LEU A 106 -4.07 8.92 4.80
CA LEU A 106 -4.43 8.55 6.19
C LEU A 106 -3.26 8.63 7.17
N PHE A 107 -2.03 8.67 6.66
CA PHE A 107 -0.78 8.78 7.42
C PHE A 107 -0.07 10.09 7.09
N ASP A 108 1.24 10.05 6.81
CA ASP A 108 1.97 11.25 6.40
C ASP A 108 1.47 11.80 5.06
N GLU A 109 1.55 13.11 4.85
CA GLU A 109 1.15 13.73 3.58
C GLU A 109 1.95 13.20 2.38
N THR A 110 3.11 12.61 2.62
CA THR A 110 3.92 11.95 1.58
C THR A 110 3.51 10.51 1.29
N GLN A 111 2.42 10.01 1.88
CA GLN A 111 1.90 8.65 1.73
C GLN A 111 0.46 8.68 1.17
N ALA A 112 0.34 8.74 -0.16
CA ALA A 112 -0.96 8.83 -0.83
C ALA A 112 -1.72 7.48 -0.78
N ASP A 113 -2.96 7.50 -0.31
CA ASP A 113 -3.82 6.33 -0.21
C ASP A 113 -4.23 5.78 -1.59
N LEU A 114 -4.07 4.48 -1.77
CA LEU A 114 -4.40 3.78 -3.01
C LEU A 114 -5.89 3.41 -3.07
N ASN A 115 -6.51 3.67 -4.20
CA ASN A 115 -7.92 3.39 -4.46
C ASN A 115 -8.14 1.91 -4.83
N TRP A 116 -8.34 1.06 -3.84
CA TRP A 116 -8.60 -0.36 -4.03
C TRP A 116 -9.94 -0.67 -4.74
N SER A 117 -10.88 0.26 -4.84
CA SER A 117 -12.09 0.08 -5.64
C SER A 117 -11.75 -0.04 -7.13
N ASN A 118 -10.66 0.60 -7.57
CA ASN A 118 -10.18 0.52 -8.94
C ASN A 118 -9.52 -0.86 -9.23
N PRO A 119 -10.04 -1.65 -10.17
CA PRO A 119 -9.48 -2.96 -10.51
C PRO A 119 -8.06 -2.90 -11.06
N ASN A 120 -7.66 -1.79 -11.67
CA ASN A 120 -6.30 -1.62 -12.15
C ASN A 120 -5.30 -1.47 -11.01
N VAL A 121 -5.67 -0.80 -9.92
CA VAL A 121 -4.86 -0.73 -8.69
C VAL A 121 -4.65 -2.13 -8.14
N ARG A 122 -5.72 -2.91 -7.94
CA ARG A 122 -5.61 -4.30 -7.46
C ARG A 122 -4.71 -5.14 -8.36
N LYS A 123 -4.86 -5.00 -9.69
CA LYS A 123 -4.03 -5.73 -10.65
C LYS A 123 -2.53 -5.41 -10.50
N GLU A 124 -2.18 -4.14 -10.36
CA GLU A 124 -0.77 -3.74 -10.18
C GLU A 124 -0.23 -4.21 -8.83
N LEU A 125 -1.01 -4.09 -7.75
CA LEU A 125 -0.61 -4.59 -6.43
C LEU A 125 -0.45 -6.12 -6.41
N PHE A 126 -1.30 -6.87 -7.10
CA PHE A 126 -1.13 -8.33 -7.22
C PHE A 126 0.11 -8.73 -8.01
N LYS A 127 0.52 -7.93 -8.99
CA LYS A 127 1.83 -8.12 -9.66
C LYS A 127 2.99 -7.94 -8.69
N VAL A 128 2.93 -6.94 -7.80
CA VAL A 128 3.94 -6.72 -6.77
C VAL A 128 4.03 -7.93 -5.83
N VAL A 129 2.90 -8.43 -5.34
CA VAL A 129 2.85 -9.62 -4.47
C VAL A 129 3.44 -10.84 -5.19
N ASN A 130 3.04 -11.08 -6.44
CA ASN A 130 3.58 -12.17 -7.25
C ASN A 130 5.08 -12.02 -7.52
N PHE A 131 5.56 -10.81 -7.77
CA PHE A 131 6.99 -10.54 -7.99
C PHE A 131 7.84 -11.07 -6.83
N TRP A 132 7.48 -10.75 -5.59
CA TRP A 132 8.24 -11.20 -4.42
C TRP A 132 8.02 -12.68 -4.10
N ARG A 133 6.80 -13.22 -4.30
CA ARG A 133 6.56 -14.67 -4.21
C ARG A 133 7.46 -15.43 -5.18
N ASP A 134 7.58 -14.96 -6.43
CA ASP A 134 8.38 -15.61 -7.47
C ASP A 134 9.89 -15.49 -7.18
N LYS A 135 10.31 -14.51 -6.38
CA LYS A 135 11.67 -14.40 -5.81
C LYS A 135 11.93 -15.40 -4.66
N GLY A 136 10.93 -16.18 -4.27
CA GLY A 136 11.08 -17.26 -3.29
C GLY A 136 10.70 -16.89 -1.86
N VAL A 137 10.01 -15.78 -1.66
CA VAL A 137 9.40 -15.41 -0.38
C VAL A 137 8.26 -16.37 -0.05
N LYS A 138 8.11 -16.74 1.20
CA LYS A 138 7.13 -17.69 1.71
C LYS A 138 6.11 -17.09 2.68
N GLY A 139 6.10 -15.78 2.82
CA GLY A 139 5.09 -15.11 3.63
C GLY A 139 5.04 -13.61 3.38
N PHE A 140 3.89 -13.01 3.75
CA PHE A 140 3.71 -11.57 3.79
C PHE A 140 3.05 -11.14 5.09
N ARG A 141 3.58 -10.08 5.69
CA ARG A 141 2.88 -9.29 6.69
C ARG A 141 2.28 -8.09 5.96
N PHE A 142 0.97 -7.98 5.97
CA PHE A 142 0.26 -6.88 5.33
C PHE A 142 0.04 -5.75 6.34
N ASP A 143 0.67 -4.62 6.06
CA ASP A 143 0.58 -3.41 6.85
C ASP A 143 -0.81 -2.80 6.74
N VAL A 144 -1.40 -2.42 7.87
CA VAL A 144 -2.70 -1.73 8.01
C VAL A 144 -3.79 -2.24 7.05
N ILE A 145 -3.85 -3.54 6.84
CA ILE A 145 -4.64 -4.16 5.77
C ILE A 145 -6.15 -3.93 5.91
N ASN A 146 -6.64 -3.64 7.10
CA ASN A 146 -8.03 -3.34 7.33
C ASN A 146 -8.48 -1.95 6.83
N LEU A 147 -7.55 -1.13 6.36
CA LEU A 147 -7.82 0.22 5.86
C LEU A 147 -7.97 0.30 4.34
N ILE A 148 -7.72 -0.77 3.60
CA ILE A 148 -7.77 -0.76 2.12
C ILE A 148 -9.19 -0.61 1.56
N GLY A 149 -10.21 -0.91 2.34
CA GLY A 149 -11.62 -0.77 1.94
C GLY A 149 -12.15 0.61 2.26
N LYS A 150 -12.38 1.41 1.22
CA LYS A 150 -13.01 2.73 1.31
C LYS A 150 -14.16 2.81 0.32
N ASP A 151 -15.15 3.64 0.61
CA ASP A 151 -16.27 3.87 -0.32
C ASP A 151 -15.75 4.64 -1.56
N GLU A 152 -16.41 4.49 -2.71
CA GLU A 152 -16.01 5.18 -3.95
C GLU A 152 -16.17 6.70 -3.84
N VAL A 153 -17.19 7.14 -3.08
CA VAL A 153 -17.45 8.55 -2.80
C VAL A 153 -17.18 8.80 -1.32
N LEU A 154 -16.18 9.61 -1.05
CA LEU A 154 -15.78 9.94 0.32
C LEU A 154 -16.55 11.19 0.77
N VAL A 155 -17.22 11.08 1.91
CA VAL A 155 -18.05 12.13 2.50
C VAL A 155 -17.60 12.42 3.92
N ASP A 156 -18.04 13.55 4.46
CA ASP A 156 -17.77 13.91 5.85
C ASP A 156 -18.22 12.80 6.80
N CYS A 157 -17.39 12.54 7.80
CA CYS A 157 -17.66 11.58 8.86
C CYS A 157 -17.08 12.14 10.18
N PRO A 158 -17.83 13.01 10.87
CA PRO A 158 -17.33 13.67 12.07
C PRO A 158 -17.13 12.72 13.25
N GLU A 159 -17.71 11.53 13.17
CA GLU A 159 -17.56 10.51 14.19
C GLU A 159 -16.14 9.95 14.18
N ASN A 160 -15.48 9.96 15.34
CA ASN A 160 -14.16 9.37 15.55
C ASN A 160 -13.16 9.72 14.42
N GLU A 161 -13.09 11.00 14.03
CA GLU A 161 -12.10 11.52 13.08
C GLU A 161 -12.15 10.90 11.67
N GLY A 162 -13.31 10.39 11.26
CA GLY A 162 -13.50 9.72 9.97
C GLY A 162 -13.25 8.22 9.98
N LYS A 163 -12.75 7.64 11.06
CA LYS A 163 -12.35 6.21 11.14
C LYS A 163 -13.43 5.23 10.70
N PRO A 164 -14.73 5.39 11.04
CA PRO A 164 -15.78 4.47 10.58
C PRO A 164 -15.93 4.41 9.05
N ALA A 165 -15.52 5.46 8.35
CA ALA A 165 -15.63 5.52 6.89
C ALA A 165 -14.59 4.68 6.14
N TYR A 166 -13.48 4.33 6.80
CA TYR A 166 -12.35 3.63 6.16
C TYR A 166 -11.80 2.42 6.94
N THR A 167 -12.30 2.13 8.14
CA THR A 167 -11.79 1.03 8.98
C THR A 167 -12.73 -0.17 8.90
N ASP A 168 -12.16 -1.37 8.76
CA ASP A 168 -12.87 -2.66 8.82
C ASP A 168 -14.10 -2.76 7.89
N LYS A 169 -14.06 -2.11 6.74
CA LYS A 169 -15.17 -2.17 5.77
C LYS A 169 -15.33 -3.61 5.26
N PRO A 170 -16.56 -4.13 5.12
CA PRO A 170 -16.80 -5.50 4.67
C PRO A 170 -16.14 -5.87 3.34
N ILE A 171 -15.97 -4.90 2.43
CA ILE A 171 -15.32 -5.08 1.13
C ILE A 171 -13.86 -5.54 1.23
N VAL A 172 -13.19 -5.29 2.35
CA VAL A 172 -11.82 -5.75 2.61
C VAL A 172 -11.72 -7.26 2.43
N HIS A 173 -12.70 -8.02 2.90
CA HIS A 173 -12.70 -9.48 2.78
C HIS A 173 -12.77 -9.95 1.32
N ASP A 174 -13.47 -9.21 0.46
CA ASP A 174 -13.52 -9.52 -0.97
C ASP A 174 -12.16 -9.24 -1.63
N TYR A 175 -11.54 -8.12 -1.30
CA TYR A 175 -10.19 -7.79 -1.81
C TYR A 175 -9.14 -8.81 -1.36
N LEU A 176 -9.20 -9.27 -0.10
CA LEU A 176 -8.31 -10.30 0.42
C LEU A 176 -8.51 -11.65 -0.28
N ARG A 177 -9.76 -12.05 -0.57
CA ARG A 177 -10.03 -13.26 -1.37
C ARG A 177 -9.46 -13.15 -2.77
N MET A 178 -9.72 -12.03 -3.47
CA MET A 178 -9.18 -11.78 -4.81
C MET A 178 -7.65 -11.82 -4.82
N MET A 179 -7.01 -11.23 -3.83
CA MET A 179 -5.55 -11.26 -3.70
C MET A 179 -5.05 -12.68 -3.46
N ASN A 180 -5.64 -13.41 -2.53
CA ASN A 180 -5.29 -14.80 -2.27
C ASN A 180 -5.37 -15.65 -3.54
N GLU A 181 -6.51 -15.62 -4.24
CA GLU A 181 -6.75 -16.38 -5.47
C GLU A 181 -5.76 -16.01 -6.58
N ALA A 182 -5.43 -14.73 -6.72
CA ALA A 182 -4.56 -14.23 -7.79
C ALA A 182 -3.06 -14.39 -7.51
N THR A 183 -2.67 -14.70 -6.26
CA THR A 183 -1.26 -14.66 -5.85
C THR A 183 -0.80 -15.96 -5.18
N PHE A 184 -0.96 -16.10 -3.90
CA PHE A 184 -0.35 -17.17 -3.09
C PHE A 184 -1.31 -18.31 -2.70
N GLY A 185 -2.60 -18.21 -3.00
CA GLY A 185 -3.64 -19.12 -2.51
C GLY A 185 -3.53 -20.58 -3.00
N SER A 186 -2.68 -20.86 -3.99
CA SER A 186 -2.40 -22.22 -4.44
C SER A 186 -1.25 -22.91 -3.68
N ASP A 187 -0.58 -22.21 -2.77
CA ASP A 187 0.54 -22.71 -1.96
C ASP A 187 0.12 -22.81 -0.49
N ASP A 188 -0.27 -23.99 -0.03
CA ASP A 188 -0.70 -24.24 1.35
C ASP A 188 0.41 -23.98 2.39
N SER A 189 1.67 -23.88 1.96
CA SER A 189 2.80 -23.55 2.84
C SER A 189 3.02 -22.05 3.00
N PHE A 190 2.31 -21.22 2.22
CA PHE A 190 2.47 -19.76 2.26
C PHE A 190 1.80 -19.17 3.51
N MET A 191 2.53 -18.34 4.24
CA MET A 191 2.03 -17.74 5.48
C MET A 191 1.73 -16.27 5.30
N THR A 192 0.56 -15.84 5.77
CA THR A 192 0.20 -14.42 5.79
C THR A 192 -0.26 -13.98 7.17
N VAL A 193 0.06 -12.73 7.48
CA VAL A 193 -0.44 -12.06 8.69
C VAL A 193 -0.88 -10.64 8.33
N GLY A 194 -2.02 -10.21 8.83
CA GLY A 194 -2.51 -8.85 8.68
C GLY A 194 -2.31 -8.05 9.95
N GLU A 195 -1.81 -6.83 9.82
CA GLU A 195 -1.87 -5.85 10.89
C GLU A 195 -3.20 -5.10 10.83
N MET A 196 -3.85 -5.00 11.99
CA MET A 196 -5.10 -4.24 12.14
C MET A 196 -4.80 -2.91 12.81
N SER A 197 -5.06 -1.82 12.10
CA SER A 197 -4.88 -0.45 12.59
C SER A 197 -6.20 0.14 13.04
N SER A 198 -6.22 0.82 14.19
CA SER A 198 -7.39 1.57 14.69
C SER A 198 -8.65 0.72 14.93
N THR A 199 -8.49 -0.42 15.57
CA THR A 199 -9.64 -1.19 16.09
C THR A 199 -10.25 -0.53 17.32
#